data_b0c14787924dfc8f34f859531c2f6ca2
#
_entry.id   b0c14787924dfc8f34f859531c2f6ca2
#
_cell.length_a   1.000
_cell.length_b   1.000
_cell.length_c   1.000
_cell.angle_alpha   90.00
_cell.angle_beta   90.00
_cell.angle_gamma   90.00
#
_symmetry.space_group_name_H-M   'P 1'
#
loop_
_entity.id
_entity.type
_entity.pdbx_description
1 polymer ?
#
loop_
_entity_poly.entity_id
_entity_poly.type
_entity_poly.pdbx_seq_one_letter_code
_entity_poly.pdbx_strand_id
1 'polypeptide(L)'
;MTTLDDAVALASDESGLAVVSTLRADGTIQASLVNAGKFPHPASGAELLAFVTYGKVKLTNLRARPQVAVTFRKGWMWATVEGRAELAGPDDPQPWLTGADQLRLLLREVFTAAGGTHDNWDEYDRVMAEQRRTVVLVAPTRVYSNG
;
A
#
# COMPACT_ATOMS: atom_id res chain seq x y z
N MET A 1 3.15 21.33 -9.97
CA MET A 1 3.72 20.24 -9.11
C MET A 1 2.66 19.20 -8.83
N THR A 2 2.97 17.94 -9.04
CA THR A 2 2.04 16.85 -8.77
C THR A 2 2.09 16.50 -7.28
N THR A 3 0.91 16.42 -6.66
CA THR A 3 0.79 16.07 -5.24
C THR A 3 0.37 14.61 -5.06
N LEU A 4 0.46 14.11 -3.83
CA LEU A 4 -0.05 12.78 -3.49
C LEU A 4 -1.54 12.67 -3.81
N ASP A 5 -2.33 13.70 -3.49
CA ASP A 5 -3.76 13.74 -3.82
C ASP A 5 -4.01 13.66 -5.33
N ASP A 6 -3.21 14.36 -6.13
CA ASP A 6 -3.31 14.30 -7.59
C ASP A 6 -3.07 12.88 -8.11
N ALA A 7 -2.06 12.21 -7.59
CA ALA A 7 -1.71 10.85 -8.00
C ALA A 7 -2.83 9.86 -7.67
N VAL A 8 -3.31 9.88 -6.44
CA VAL A 8 -4.36 8.96 -5.99
C VAL A 8 -5.67 9.18 -6.76
N ALA A 9 -5.99 10.44 -7.08
CA ALA A 9 -7.21 10.77 -7.79
C ALA A 9 -7.30 10.12 -9.17
N LEU A 10 -6.17 9.86 -9.84
CA LEU A 10 -6.17 9.24 -11.16
C LEU A 10 -6.85 7.87 -11.19
N ALA A 11 -6.68 7.08 -10.15
CA ALA A 11 -7.21 5.72 -10.09
C ALA A 11 -8.50 5.60 -9.26
N SER A 12 -9.15 6.71 -8.92
CA SER A 12 -10.33 6.69 -8.06
C SER A 12 -11.48 5.86 -8.65
N ASP A 13 -11.62 5.82 -9.97
CA ASP A 13 -12.65 5.03 -10.64
C ASP A 13 -12.35 3.53 -10.68
N GLU A 14 -11.14 3.14 -10.32
CA GLU A 14 -10.68 1.74 -10.32
C GLU A 14 -10.25 1.28 -8.93
N SER A 15 -10.81 1.86 -7.88
CA SER A 15 -10.51 1.51 -6.47
C SER A 15 -9.02 1.59 -6.17
N GLY A 16 -8.34 2.63 -6.67
CA GLY A 16 -6.93 2.85 -6.40
C GLY A 16 -5.98 1.86 -7.06
N LEU A 17 -6.42 1.19 -8.14
CA LEU A 17 -5.58 0.21 -8.83
C LEU A 17 -4.28 0.85 -9.32
N ALA A 18 -3.15 0.29 -8.90
CA ALA A 18 -1.83 0.87 -9.14
C ALA A 18 -0.79 -0.22 -9.38
N VAL A 19 0.26 0.13 -10.12
CA VAL A 19 1.42 -0.73 -10.29
C VAL A 19 2.44 -0.39 -9.21
N VAL A 20 2.81 -1.38 -8.41
CA VAL A 20 3.85 -1.25 -7.41
C VAL A 20 5.13 -1.94 -7.88
N SER A 21 6.26 -1.24 -7.79
CA SER A 21 7.57 -1.73 -8.23
C SER A 21 8.51 -1.78 -7.03
N THR A 22 9.17 -2.92 -6.86
CA THR A 22 10.12 -3.17 -5.78
C THR A 22 11.43 -3.69 -6.35
N LEU A 23 12.49 -3.72 -5.56
CA LEU A 23 13.82 -4.14 -5.97
C LEU A 23 14.16 -5.54 -5.44
N ARG A 24 14.53 -6.44 -6.35
CA ARG A 24 15.08 -7.75 -5.97
C ARG A 24 16.54 -7.60 -5.52
N ALA A 25 17.05 -8.62 -4.86
CA ALA A 25 18.43 -8.64 -4.34
C ALA A 25 19.47 -8.43 -5.43
N ASP A 26 19.19 -8.85 -6.65
CA ASP A 26 20.12 -8.70 -7.80
C ASP A 26 20.01 -7.35 -8.51
N GLY A 27 19.17 -6.44 -7.99
CA GLY A 27 18.97 -5.11 -8.58
C GLY A 27 17.91 -5.07 -9.68
N THR A 28 17.30 -6.19 -10.02
CA THR A 28 16.20 -6.20 -11.00
C THR A 28 14.89 -5.81 -10.32
N ILE A 29 13.91 -5.41 -11.13
CA ILE A 29 12.64 -4.86 -10.65
C ILE A 29 11.54 -5.91 -10.72
N GLN A 30 10.75 -6.02 -9.65
CA GLN A 30 9.54 -6.81 -9.61
C GLN A 30 8.35 -5.85 -9.55
N ALA A 31 7.38 -6.01 -10.43
CA ALA A 31 6.20 -5.15 -10.49
C ALA A 31 4.94 -6.00 -10.42
N SER A 32 3.92 -5.45 -9.74
CA SER A 32 2.62 -6.12 -9.59
C SER A 32 1.53 -5.09 -9.35
N LEU A 33 0.28 -5.52 -9.31
CA LEU A 33 -0.87 -4.65 -9.08
C LEU A 33 -1.31 -4.71 -7.62
N VAL A 34 -1.68 -3.56 -7.10
CA VAL A 34 -2.30 -3.41 -5.77
C VAL A 34 -3.41 -2.38 -5.86
N ASN A 35 -4.26 -2.33 -4.84
CA ASN A 35 -5.19 -1.23 -4.62
C ASN A 35 -4.59 -0.36 -3.52
N ALA A 36 -4.23 0.87 -3.86
CA ALA A 36 -3.57 1.79 -2.93
C ALA A 36 -4.39 3.06 -2.74
N GLY A 37 -4.33 3.62 -1.54
CA GLY A 37 -5.03 4.84 -1.19
C GLY A 37 -4.23 5.71 -0.24
N LYS A 38 -4.65 6.96 -0.10
CA LYS A 38 -4.08 7.86 0.89
C LYS A 38 -4.56 7.45 2.28
N PHE A 39 -3.64 7.45 3.23
CA PHE A 39 -3.92 6.95 4.57
C PHE A 39 -3.03 7.68 5.59
N PRO A 40 -3.58 8.05 6.78
CA PRO A 40 -2.75 8.62 7.83
C PRO A 40 -1.94 7.54 8.54
N HIS A 41 -0.66 7.79 8.79
CA HIS A 41 0.15 6.85 9.58
C HIS A 41 -0.48 6.66 10.96
N PRO A 42 -0.67 5.42 11.41
CA PRO A 42 -1.38 5.16 12.67
C PRO A 42 -0.77 5.80 13.92
N ALA A 43 0.54 6.01 13.92
CA ALA A 43 1.22 6.61 15.07
C ALA A 43 1.43 8.12 14.91
N SER A 44 1.93 8.57 13.75
CA SER A 44 2.33 9.97 13.54
C SER A 44 1.24 10.85 12.94
N GLY A 45 0.25 10.24 12.27
CA GLY A 45 -0.77 10.97 11.52
C GLY A 45 -0.30 11.54 10.20
N ALA A 46 0.94 11.30 9.80
CA ALA A 46 1.48 11.79 8.54
C ALA A 46 0.72 11.19 7.36
N GLU A 47 0.42 11.99 6.34
CA GLU A 47 -0.23 11.49 5.14
C GLU A 47 0.74 10.64 4.31
N LEU A 48 0.28 9.46 3.90
CA LEU A 48 1.06 8.54 3.12
C LEU A 48 0.17 7.68 2.23
N LEU A 49 0.78 6.80 1.45
CA LEU A 49 0.05 5.76 0.72
C LEU A 49 0.02 4.49 1.54
N ALA A 50 -1.06 3.73 1.39
CA ALA A 50 -1.14 2.41 2.00
C ALA A 50 -1.79 1.41 1.04
N PHE A 51 -1.37 0.17 1.13
CA PHE A 51 -2.02 -0.94 0.44
C PHE A 51 -1.87 -2.22 1.27
N VAL A 52 -2.71 -3.21 0.96
CA VAL A 52 -2.70 -4.52 1.60
C VAL A 52 -2.18 -5.54 0.61
N THR A 53 -1.24 -6.38 1.01
CA THR A 53 -0.65 -7.38 0.11
C THR A 53 -0.26 -8.64 0.86
N TYR A 54 -0.10 -9.75 0.12
CA TYR A 54 0.45 -11.00 0.62
C TYR A 54 1.49 -11.60 -0.33
N GLY A 55 1.90 -10.82 -1.33
CA GLY A 55 2.89 -11.26 -2.31
C GLY A 55 4.26 -11.49 -1.69
N LYS A 56 4.71 -12.74 -1.64
CA LYS A 56 5.96 -13.11 -0.96
C LYS A 56 7.17 -12.38 -1.52
N VAL A 57 7.29 -12.28 -2.83
CA VAL A 57 8.43 -11.59 -3.47
C VAL A 57 8.46 -10.13 -3.09
N LYS A 58 7.31 -9.46 -3.21
CA LYS A 58 7.16 -8.04 -2.87
C LYS A 58 7.54 -7.78 -1.41
N LEU A 59 7.01 -8.56 -0.49
CA LEU A 59 7.28 -8.38 0.93
C LEU A 59 8.74 -8.67 1.28
N THR A 60 9.34 -9.71 0.70
CA THR A 60 10.76 -10.02 0.88
C THR A 60 11.62 -8.85 0.40
N ASN A 61 11.30 -8.30 -0.77
CA ASN A 61 12.03 -7.16 -1.32
C ASN A 61 11.94 -5.94 -0.41
N LEU A 62 10.73 -5.61 0.05
CA LEU A 62 10.50 -4.42 0.88
C LEU A 62 11.12 -4.53 2.27
N ARG A 63 11.19 -5.74 2.85
CA ARG A 63 11.86 -5.95 4.13
C ARG A 63 13.36 -5.68 4.03
N ALA A 64 13.97 -6.09 2.92
CA ALA A 64 15.41 -5.94 2.71
C ALA A 64 15.77 -4.57 2.11
N ARG A 65 14.92 -4.06 1.20
CA ARG A 65 15.15 -2.81 0.45
C ARG A 65 13.83 -2.05 0.40
N PRO A 66 13.61 -1.11 1.33
CA PRO A 66 12.29 -0.48 1.50
C PRO A 66 11.91 0.56 0.44
N GLN A 67 12.73 0.73 -0.57
CA GLN A 67 12.43 1.64 -1.68
C GLN A 67 11.31 1.07 -2.54
N VAL A 68 10.35 1.92 -2.89
CA VAL A 68 9.16 1.49 -3.63
C VAL A 68 8.68 2.62 -4.53
N ALA A 69 8.12 2.25 -5.68
CA ALA A 69 7.43 3.18 -6.57
C ALA A 69 6.02 2.65 -6.82
N VAL A 70 5.04 3.54 -6.71
CA VAL A 70 3.63 3.22 -6.94
C VAL A 70 3.12 4.14 -8.04
N THR A 71 2.67 3.56 -9.16
CA THR A 71 2.21 4.33 -10.32
C THR A 71 0.72 4.15 -10.51
N PHE A 72 0.01 5.28 -10.51
CA PHE A 72 -1.41 5.37 -10.81
C PHE A 72 -1.60 5.88 -12.23
N ARG A 73 -2.69 5.52 -12.88
CA ARG A 73 -3.00 6.05 -14.19
C ARG A 73 -4.51 6.17 -14.42
N LYS A 74 -4.85 7.05 -15.37
CA LYS A 74 -6.18 7.14 -15.98
C LYS A 74 -5.97 7.40 -17.47
N GLY A 75 -6.18 6.39 -18.32
CA GLY A 75 -5.80 6.47 -19.72
C GLY A 75 -4.30 6.71 -19.87
N TRP A 76 -3.94 7.75 -20.57
CA TRP A 76 -2.54 8.15 -20.79
C TRP A 76 -1.98 9.05 -19.68
N MET A 77 -2.83 9.53 -18.78
CA MET A 77 -2.35 10.32 -17.64
C MET A 77 -1.85 9.38 -16.56
N TRP A 78 -0.64 9.64 -16.06
CA TRP A 78 -0.07 8.84 -15.00
C TRP A 78 0.67 9.72 -13.98
N ALA A 79 0.80 9.19 -12.79
CA ALA A 79 1.60 9.78 -11.72
C ALA A 79 2.24 8.68 -10.90
N THR A 80 3.47 8.92 -10.46
CA THR A 80 4.24 7.97 -9.67
C THR A 80 4.61 8.59 -8.32
N VAL A 81 4.41 7.79 -7.27
CA VAL A 81 4.83 8.11 -5.91
C VAL A 81 6.00 7.20 -5.57
N GLU A 82 7.18 7.78 -5.41
CA GLU A 82 8.34 7.06 -4.87
C GLU A 82 8.41 7.30 -3.38
N GLY A 83 8.82 6.30 -2.64
CA GLY A 83 8.92 6.43 -1.20
C GLY A 83 9.61 5.27 -0.52
N ARG A 84 9.49 5.26 0.80
CA ARG A 84 10.02 4.20 1.65
C ARG A 84 8.86 3.48 2.32
N ALA A 85 8.92 2.16 2.29
CA ALA A 85 7.88 1.30 2.84
C ALA A 85 8.17 0.94 4.30
N GLU A 86 7.11 0.98 5.11
CA GLU A 86 7.06 0.39 6.44
C GLU A 86 6.00 -0.69 6.41
N LEU A 87 6.28 -1.86 6.96
CA LEU A 87 5.37 -2.99 6.92
C LEU A 87 4.74 -3.21 8.30
N ALA A 88 3.46 -3.58 8.29
CA ALA A 88 2.73 -3.94 9.50
C ALA A 88 1.86 -5.16 9.20
N GLY A 89 2.16 -6.26 9.85
CA GLY A 89 1.47 -7.53 9.60
C GLY A 89 1.86 -8.60 10.60
N PRO A 90 1.41 -9.84 10.37
CA PRO A 90 1.69 -10.94 11.31
C PRO A 90 3.18 -11.20 11.49
N ASP A 91 3.98 -10.94 10.45
CA ASP A 91 5.42 -11.16 10.46
C ASP A 91 6.23 -9.88 10.58
N ASP A 92 5.55 -8.73 10.71
CA ASP A 92 6.18 -7.42 10.72
C ASP A 92 5.62 -6.60 11.89
N PRO A 93 6.10 -6.87 13.11
CA PRO A 93 5.61 -6.16 14.29
C PRO A 93 6.07 -4.71 14.30
N GLN A 94 5.21 -3.84 14.83
CA GLN A 94 5.51 -2.43 15.00
C GLN A 94 5.16 -2.01 16.43
N PRO A 95 5.90 -1.06 17.04
CA PRO A 95 5.63 -0.62 18.41
C PRO A 95 4.22 -0.05 18.59
N TRP A 96 3.67 0.55 17.52
CA TRP A 96 2.33 1.17 17.53
C TRP A 96 1.22 0.19 17.17
N LEU A 97 1.54 -1.08 16.85
CA LEU A 97 0.56 -2.10 16.46
C LEU A 97 0.55 -3.19 17.53
N THR A 98 -0.50 -3.20 18.36
CA THR A 98 -0.60 -4.11 19.49
C THR A 98 -1.71 -5.13 19.26
N GLY A 99 -1.31 -6.37 18.89
CA GLY A 99 -2.22 -7.51 18.86
C GLY A 99 -2.99 -7.66 17.54
N ALA A 100 -3.65 -8.82 17.43
CA ALA A 100 -4.32 -9.26 16.22
C ALA A 100 -5.57 -8.41 15.91
N ASP A 101 -6.27 -7.91 16.92
CA ASP A 101 -7.47 -7.10 16.72
C ASP A 101 -7.14 -5.75 16.08
N GLN A 102 -6.05 -5.13 16.51
CA GLN A 102 -5.62 -3.86 15.94
C GLN A 102 -5.19 -4.03 14.48
N LEU A 103 -4.47 -5.10 14.17
CA LEU A 103 -4.10 -5.43 12.80
C LEU A 103 -5.33 -5.69 11.93
N ARG A 104 -6.30 -6.43 12.45
CA ARG A 104 -7.55 -6.72 11.75
C ARG A 104 -8.27 -5.44 11.35
N LEU A 105 -8.39 -4.50 12.27
CA LEU A 105 -9.02 -3.20 11.99
C LEU A 105 -8.20 -2.36 11.01
N LEU A 106 -6.88 -2.37 11.14
CA LEU A 106 -5.99 -1.65 10.22
C LEU A 106 -6.14 -2.16 8.78
N LEU A 107 -6.21 -3.48 8.60
CA LEU A 107 -6.43 -4.07 7.27
C LEU A 107 -7.74 -3.60 6.65
N ARG A 108 -8.82 -3.55 7.42
CA ARG A 108 -10.12 -3.03 6.96
C ARG A 108 -10.03 -1.56 6.56
N GLU A 109 -9.38 -0.75 7.37
CA GLU A 109 -9.27 0.70 7.15
C GLU A 109 -8.47 1.00 5.88
N VAL A 110 -7.36 0.31 5.67
CA VAL A 110 -6.51 0.48 4.47
C VAL A 110 -7.28 0.04 3.22
N PHE A 111 -7.97 -1.09 3.28
CA PHE A 111 -8.81 -1.57 2.18
C PHE A 111 -9.87 -0.53 1.80
N THR A 112 -10.54 0.04 2.80
CA THR A 112 -11.56 1.07 2.59
C THR A 112 -10.96 2.36 2.02
N ALA A 113 -9.80 2.77 2.52
CA ALA A 113 -9.11 3.98 2.03
C ALA A 113 -8.72 3.87 0.55
N ALA A 114 -8.43 2.65 0.08
CA ALA A 114 -8.15 2.40 -1.33
C ALA A 114 -9.41 2.36 -2.21
N GLY A 115 -10.58 2.56 -1.62
CA GLY A 115 -11.86 2.56 -2.34
C GLY A 115 -12.59 1.21 -2.31
N GLY A 116 -12.08 0.25 -1.54
CA GLY A 116 -12.72 -1.05 -1.40
C GLY A 116 -13.98 -1.01 -0.56
N THR A 117 -14.93 -1.89 -0.87
CA THR A 117 -16.13 -2.12 -0.08
C THR A 117 -16.33 -3.60 0.14
N HIS A 118 -16.91 -3.97 1.26
CA HIS A 118 -17.18 -5.38 1.56
C HIS A 118 -18.48 -5.49 2.34
N ASP A 119 -19.28 -6.49 2.03
CA ASP A 119 -20.58 -6.74 2.66
C ASP A 119 -20.51 -7.78 3.78
N ASN A 120 -19.35 -8.42 3.96
CA ASN A 120 -19.15 -9.43 5.00
C ASN A 120 -17.74 -9.29 5.60
N TRP A 121 -17.62 -8.44 6.61
CA TRP A 121 -16.33 -8.17 7.25
C TRP A 121 -15.75 -9.39 7.98
N ASP A 122 -16.58 -10.29 8.49
CA ASP A 122 -16.09 -11.50 9.15
C ASP A 122 -15.38 -12.42 8.16
N GLU A 123 -15.92 -12.57 6.96
CA GLU A 123 -15.28 -13.32 5.88
C GLU A 123 -13.99 -12.63 5.44
N TYR A 124 -14.02 -11.31 5.26
CA TYR A 124 -12.84 -10.51 4.92
C TYR A 124 -11.72 -10.77 5.93
N ASP A 125 -12.01 -10.65 7.22
CA ASP A 125 -11.03 -10.84 8.29
C ASP A 125 -10.43 -12.23 8.26
N ARG A 126 -11.26 -13.25 8.04
CA ARG A 126 -10.80 -14.64 7.95
C ARG A 126 -9.81 -14.84 6.80
N VAL A 127 -10.15 -14.32 5.62
CA VAL A 127 -9.29 -14.43 4.43
C VAL A 127 -7.98 -13.68 4.64
N MET A 128 -8.03 -12.47 5.21
CA MET A 128 -6.83 -11.69 5.48
C MET A 128 -5.89 -12.43 6.44
N ALA A 129 -6.44 -13.05 7.47
CA ALA A 129 -5.65 -13.81 8.45
C ALA A 129 -5.05 -15.07 7.83
N GLU A 130 -5.84 -15.82 7.06
CA GLU A 130 -5.37 -17.04 6.38
C GLU A 130 -4.24 -16.75 5.39
N GLN A 131 -4.36 -15.67 4.64
CA GLN A 131 -3.36 -15.26 3.66
C GLN A 131 -2.21 -14.47 4.27
N ARG A 132 -2.24 -14.23 5.58
CA ARG A 132 -1.24 -13.46 6.31
C ARG A 132 -0.96 -12.11 5.64
N ARG A 133 -2.04 -11.42 5.27
CA ARG A 133 -1.96 -10.12 4.60
C ARG A 133 -1.25 -9.09 5.47
N THR A 134 -0.45 -8.27 4.82
CA THR A 134 0.38 -7.25 5.45
C THR A 134 0.01 -5.89 4.89
N VAL A 135 -0.04 -4.89 5.77
CA VAL A 135 -0.20 -3.50 5.38
C VAL A 135 1.18 -2.95 5.03
N VAL A 136 1.27 -2.30 3.87
CA VAL A 136 2.46 -1.55 3.47
C VAL A 136 2.11 -0.06 3.51
N LEU A 137 2.88 0.69 4.31
CA LEU A 137 2.74 2.13 4.45
C LEU A 137 3.91 2.78 3.70
N VAL A 138 3.62 3.62 2.71
CA VAL A 138 4.65 4.25 1.88
C VAL A 138 4.74 5.73 2.21
N ALA A 139 5.85 6.14 2.83
CA ALA A 139 6.15 7.54 3.10
C ALA A 139 6.69 8.18 1.81
N PRO A 140 5.96 9.11 1.18
CA PRO A 140 6.38 9.68 -0.10
C PRO A 140 7.66 10.49 0.04
N THR A 141 8.60 10.28 -0.88
CA THR A 141 9.83 11.08 -1.01
C THR A 141 9.81 11.92 -2.28
N ARG A 142 9.10 11.47 -3.32
CA ARG A 142 8.98 12.18 -4.58
C ARG A 142 7.68 11.80 -5.27
N VAL A 143 6.97 12.79 -5.80
CA VAL A 143 5.76 12.57 -6.59
C VAL A 143 5.92 13.31 -7.92
N TYR A 144 5.67 12.63 -9.02
CA TYR A 144 5.78 13.22 -10.35
C TYR A 144 4.78 12.61 -11.32
N SER A 145 4.56 13.27 -12.44
CA SER A 145 3.56 12.87 -13.43
C SER A 145 3.96 13.32 -14.83
N ASN A 146 3.15 12.94 -15.82
CA ASN A 146 3.32 13.41 -17.20
C ASN A 146 2.49 14.66 -17.52
N GLY A 147 1.95 15.27 -16.52
CA GLY A 147 1.09 16.48 -16.70
C GLY A 147 0.80 17.24 -15.42
#